data_0da34c9a31a0a5fd529d825d119270ee
#
_entry.id   0da34c9a31a0a5fd529d825d119270ee
#
_cell.length_a   1.000
_cell.length_b   1.000
_cell.length_c   1.000
_cell.angle_alpha   90.00
_cell.angle_beta   90.00
_cell.angle_gamma   90.00
#
_symmetry.space_group_name_H-M   'P 1'
#
loop_
_entity.id
_entity.type
_entity.pdbx_description
1 polymer ?
#
loop_
_entity_poly.entity_id
_entity_poly.type
_entity_poly.pdbx_seq_one_letter_code
_entity_poly.pdbx_strand_id
1 'polypeptide(L)'
;MIQFNNTLSYAETATAIAAIGHKRTVYVEGDMGSGKTSLKTELCRIYPDHIPVVIDGTRMEIGDLVVPMFDKIDDAGIVTYAINEAFGVHLKKPMIINIDEIAKAPRPVQNALMEVILERSLAGRKFTEGTIVFMTGNLSSEGVGDHLAAHHLDRIVRIRMRKATSPEWVENFARPNGVHPTIIGFAQEEPRLGESFTDVDLRMGDTSKLSADEYKVKLDELNPYIYHPKAVGRNGFWTWRSGEAASDILWQELPRSITTQLLIGTIGERATRDLQAFMDLADDLPKMSEVYSDPLNAKLPQTAAAQVMVVDKALATIDFQTIDNWITYMERLPRELQAIFVNTTRKSNYTKSEIVHNSAAYRDWCTKNHMLYSKDVA
;
A
#
# COMPACT_ATOMS: atom_id res chain seq x y z
N MET A 1 4.17 -10.44 -31.90
CA MET A 1 2.91 -10.13 -31.21
C MET A 1 3.28 -9.30 -30.00
N ILE A 2 2.93 -8.02 -29.97
CA ILE A 2 3.19 -7.15 -28.79
C ILE A 2 2.24 -7.65 -27.70
N GLN A 3 2.77 -8.30 -26.67
CA GLN A 3 2.00 -8.57 -25.45
C GLN A 3 1.75 -7.21 -24.78
N PHE A 4 0.54 -6.68 -24.92
CA PHE A 4 0.12 -5.58 -24.07
C PHE A 4 0.06 -6.11 -22.62
N ASN A 5 0.94 -5.63 -21.78
CA ASN A 5 0.84 -5.85 -20.37
C ASN A 5 -0.36 -5.03 -19.87
N ASN A 6 -1.53 -5.64 -19.78
CA ASN A 6 -2.80 -4.97 -19.47
C ASN A 6 -2.92 -4.54 -17.99
N THR A 7 -1.81 -4.35 -17.30
CA THR A 7 -1.76 -3.99 -15.88
C THR A 7 -0.90 -2.76 -15.66
N LEU A 8 -1.33 -1.89 -14.75
CA LEU A 8 -0.59 -0.71 -14.32
C LEU A 8 0.07 -0.95 -12.96
N SER A 9 1.22 -0.34 -12.74
CA SER A 9 1.83 -0.21 -11.42
C SER A 9 1.00 0.73 -10.53
N TYR A 10 1.31 0.77 -9.25
CA TYR A 10 0.68 1.70 -8.30
C TYR A 10 0.81 3.17 -8.75
N ALA A 11 2.01 3.61 -9.13
CA ALA A 11 2.27 4.98 -9.55
C ALA A 11 1.55 5.34 -10.86
N GLU A 12 1.57 4.43 -11.86
CA GLU A 12 0.83 4.62 -13.11
C GLU A 12 -0.69 4.66 -12.88
N THR A 13 -1.20 3.84 -11.93
CA THR A 13 -2.61 3.84 -11.53
C THR A 13 -3.00 5.18 -10.89
N ALA A 14 -2.20 5.68 -9.95
CA ALA A 14 -2.43 6.99 -9.35
C ALA A 14 -2.41 8.11 -10.41
N THR A 15 -1.45 8.08 -11.34
CA THR A 15 -1.36 9.02 -12.45
C THR A 15 -2.59 8.96 -13.36
N ALA A 16 -3.07 7.75 -13.68
CA ALA A 16 -4.27 7.58 -14.51
C ALA A 16 -5.52 8.16 -13.81
N ILE A 17 -5.70 7.89 -12.51
CA ILE A 17 -6.83 8.44 -11.75
C ILE A 17 -6.72 9.97 -11.68
N ALA A 18 -5.54 10.52 -11.39
CA ALA A 18 -5.30 11.96 -11.35
C ALA A 18 -5.66 12.65 -12.67
N ALA A 19 -5.31 12.03 -13.80
CA ALA A 19 -5.52 12.59 -15.12
C ALA A 19 -7.01 12.64 -15.53
N ILE A 20 -7.78 11.59 -15.25
CA ILE A 20 -9.14 11.45 -15.80
C ILE A 20 -10.25 11.35 -14.75
N GLY A 21 -9.92 11.10 -13.48
CA GLY A 21 -10.88 10.81 -12.40
C GLY A 21 -11.91 11.93 -12.15
N HIS A 22 -11.57 13.17 -12.52
CA HIS A 22 -12.49 14.32 -12.48
C HIS A 22 -13.54 14.33 -13.61
N LYS A 23 -13.29 13.59 -14.71
CA LYS A 23 -14.21 13.48 -15.88
C LYS A 23 -14.87 12.12 -15.96
N ARG A 24 -14.12 11.06 -15.68
CA ARG A 24 -14.57 9.67 -15.80
C ARG A 24 -14.20 8.91 -14.53
N THR A 25 -15.13 8.10 -14.03
CA THR A 25 -14.81 7.25 -12.88
C THR A 25 -13.89 6.11 -13.31
N VAL A 26 -12.82 5.93 -12.58
CA VAL A 26 -11.84 4.86 -12.79
C VAL A 26 -12.13 3.71 -11.82
N TYR A 27 -12.34 2.51 -12.33
CA TYR A 27 -12.47 1.31 -11.53
C TYR A 27 -11.16 0.53 -11.53
N VAL A 28 -10.54 0.47 -10.37
CA VAL A 28 -9.25 -0.20 -10.14
C VAL A 28 -9.50 -1.60 -9.59
N GLU A 29 -9.21 -2.61 -10.40
CA GLU A 29 -9.21 -4.02 -9.99
C GLU A 29 -7.77 -4.47 -9.69
N GLY A 30 -7.55 -5.29 -8.67
CA GLY A 30 -6.22 -5.82 -8.34
C GLY A 30 -6.27 -6.78 -7.18
N ASP A 31 -5.15 -7.45 -6.92
CA ASP A 31 -5.01 -8.45 -5.87
C ASP A 31 -5.32 -7.90 -4.46
N MET A 32 -5.73 -8.77 -3.54
CA MET A 32 -5.88 -8.41 -2.14
C MET A 32 -4.56 -7.88 -1.57
N GLY A 33 -4.65 -6.83 -0.75
CA GLY A 33 -3.47 -6.23 -0.10
C GLY A 33 -2.45 -5.59 -1.06
N SER A 34 -2.84 -5.27 -2.30
CA SER A 34 -1.98 -4.61 -3.30
C SER A 34 -1.88 -3.09 -3.13
N GLY A 35 -2.57 -2.51 -2.14
CA GLY A 35 -2.51 -1.06 -1.88
C GLY A 35 -3.59 -0.24 -2.60
N LYS A 36 -4.66 -0.85 -3.14
CA LYS A 36 -5.74 -0.12 -3.82
C LYS A 36 -6.34 1.02 -2.99
N THR A 37 -6.63 0.76 -1.72
CA THR A 37 -7.23 1.75 -0.82
C THR A 37 -6.27 2.90 -0.50
N SER A 38 -4.94 2.67 -0.51
CA SER A 38 -3.93 3.71 -0.28
C SER A 38 -3.77 4.68 -1.46
N LEU A 39 -4.31 4.37 -2.65
CA LEU A 39 -4.36 5.31 -3.78
C LEU A 39 -5.01 6.65 -3.39
N LYS A 40 -6.00 6.63 -2.51
CA LYS A 40 -6.61 7.84 -1.96
C LYS A 40 -5.55 8.73 -1.29
N THR A 41 -4.68 8.15 -0.46
CA THR A 41 -3.63 8.91 0.24
C THR A 41 -2.65 9.54 -0.75
N GLU A 42 -2.27 8.80 -1.79
CA GLU A 42 -1.41 9.32 -2.86
C GLU A 42 -2.08 10.46 -3.64
N LEU A 43 -3.36 10.32 -3.98
CA LEU A 43 -4.12 11.38 -4.64
C LEU A 43 -4.27 12.63 -3.74
N CYS A 44 -4.46 12.47 -2.43
CA CYS A 44 -4.48 13.62 -1.50
C CYS A 44 -3.12 14.32 -1.44
N ARG A 45 -2.01 13.62 -1.65
CA ARG A 45 -0.68 14.22 -1.74
C ARG A 45 -0.53 15.04 -3.03
N ILE A 46 -1.11 14.57 -4.14
CA ILE A 46 -1.12 15.29 -5.43
C ILE A 46 -2.07 16.51 -5.36
N TYR A 47 -3.20 16.36 -4.69
CA TYR A 47 -4.26 17.36 -4.57
C TYR A 47 -4.54 17.68 -3.09
N PRO A 48 -3.67 18.44 -2.41
CA PRO A 48 -3.78 18.67 -0.95
C PRO A 48 -5.02 19.45 -0.51
N ASP A 49 -5.63 20.21 -1.42
CA ASP A 49 -6.84 20.99 -1.12
C ASP A 49 -8.15 20.20 -1.26
N HIS A 50 -8.07 18.98 -1.78
CA HIS A 50 -9.25 18.12 -1.97
C HIS A 50 -9.60 17.39 -0.66
N ILE A 51 -10.92 17.22 -0.44
CA ILE A 51 -11.43 16.50 0.73
C ILE A 51 -11.45 15.00 0.44
N PRO A 52 -10.75 14.16 1.24
CA PRO A 52 -10.81 12.71 1.08
C PRO A 52 -12.15 12.18 1.60
N VAL A 53 -12.83 11.39 0.77
CA VAL A 53 -14.06 10.67 1.11
C VAL A 53 -13.88 9.19 0.80
N VAL A 54 -14.24 8.32 1.73
CA VAL A 54 -14.25 6.86 1.53
C VAL A 54 -15.66 6.33 1.75
N ILE A 55 -16.14 5.60 0.76
CA ILE A 55 -17.42 4.91 0.79
C ILE A 55 -17.11 3.41 0.77
N ASP A 56 -17.32 2.74 1.88
CA ASP A 56 -17.15 1.28 1.97
C ASP A 56 -18.45 0.59 1.57
N GLY A 57 -18.48 0.05 0.34
CA GLY A 57 -19.66 -0.61 -0.21
C GLY A 57 -20.15 -1.80 0.61
N THR A 58 -19.26 -2.44 1.38
CA THR A 58 -19.62 -3.62 2.19
C THR A 58 -20.43 -3.29 3.44
N ARG A 59 -20.39 -2.05 3.90
CA ARG A 59 -20.99 -1.59 5.16
C ARG A 59 -22.14 -0.60 4.97
N MET A 60 -22.36 -0.15 3.73
CA MET A 60 -23.34 0.90 3.43
C MET A 60 -24.76 0.35 3.31
N GLU A 61 -25.68 1.07 3.89
CA GLU A 61 -27.12 0.99 3.63
C GLU A 61 -27.62 2.26 2.94
N ILE A 62 -28.83 2.25 2.35
CA ILE A 62 -29.36 3.44 1.67
C ILE A 62 -29.50 4.63 2.62
N GLY A 63 -29.88 4.37 3.87
CA GLY A 63 -30.02 5.40 4.89
C GLY A 63 -28.72 6.11 5.25
N ASP A 64 -27.58 5.47 4.97
CA ASP A 64 -26.24 6.07 5.18
C ASP A 64 -25.87 7.07 4.07
N LEU A 65 -26.51 6.96 2.90
CA LEU A 65 -26.27 7.87 1.79
C LEU A 65 -27.14 9.13 1.92
N VAL A 66 -28.45 8.92 2.07
CA VAL A 66 -29.46 9.98 2.07
C VAL A 66 -30.62 9.64 2.98
N VAL A 67 -31.16 10.64 3.64
CA VAL A 67 -32.36 10.51 4.48
C VAL A 67 -33.47 11.36 3.88
N PRO A 68 -34.67 10.79 3.61
CA PRO A 68 -35.79 11.56 3.13
C PRO A 68 -36.28 12.52 4.21
N MET A 69 -36.49 13.76 3.84
CA MET A 69 -37.10 14.81 4.65
C MET A 69 -38.42 15.28 4.01
N PHE A 70 -39.43 15.38 4.80
CA PHE A 70 -40.72 15.88 4.35
C PHE A 70 -40.77 17.42 4.56
N ASP A 71 -41.03 18.14 3.50
CA ASP A 71 -41.16 19.61 3.54
C ASP A 71 -42.47 20.01 2.85
N LYS A 72 -42.90 21.24 3.08
CA LYS A 72 -44.07 21.86 2.41
C LYS A 72 -43.61 23.08 1.65
N ILE A 73 -43.85 23.08 0.34
CA ILE A 73 -43.68 24.24 -0.52
C ILE A 73 -45.05 24.51 -1.17
N ASP A 74 -45.60 25.68 -0.96
CA ASP A 74 -46.90 26.11 -1.52
C ASP A 74 -48.05 25.09 -1.25
N ASP A 75 -48.18 24.61 0.00
CA ASP A 75 -49.10 23.58 0.44
C ASP A 75 -48.97 22.20 -0.22
N ALA A 76 -48.03 22.02 -1.13
CA ALA A 76 -47.68 20.71 -1.68
C ALA A 76 -46.70 20.01 -0.76
N GLY A 77 -46.98 18.73 -0.42
CA GLY A 77 -46.03 17.85 0.27
C GLY A 77 -44.87 17.49 -0.68
N ILE A 78 -43.67 17.87 -0.31
CA ILE A 78 -42.46 17.60 -1.08
C ILE A 78 -41.54 16.74 -0.25
N VAL A 79 -40.90 15.74 -0.87
CA VAL A 79 -39.79 14.99 -0.28
C VAL A 79 -38.49 15.57 -0.79
N THR A 80 -37.68 16.06 0.13
CA THR A 80 -36.27 16.41 -0.11
C THR A 80 -35.37 15.39 0.55
N TYR A 81 -34.08 15.39 0.21
CA TYR A 81 -33.12 14.44 0.80
C TYR A 81 -32.00 15.20 1.51
N ALA A 82 -31.75 14.85 2.77
CA ALA A 82 -30.56 15.23 3.49
C ALA A 82 -29.43 14.25 3.12
N ILE A 83 -28.29 14.80 2.77
CA ILE A 83 -27.07 14.02 2.46
C ILE A 83 -26.26 13.88 3.75
N ASN A 84 -25.73 12.69 4.00
CA ASN A 84 -24.83 12.45 5.11
C ASN A 84 -23.60 13.39 5.01
N GLU A 85 -23.25 14.06 6.10
CA GLU A 85 -22.12 14.99 6.16
C GLU A 85 -20.77 14.33 5.81
N ALA A 86 -20.63 13.02 6.06
CA ALA A 86 -19.45 12.24 5.74
C ALA A 86 -19.05 12.32 4.24
N PHE A 87 -20.00 12.64 3.35
CA PHE A 87 -19.71 12.89 1.93
C PHE A 87 -19.08 14.26 1.65
N GLY A 88 -18.99 15.15 2.62
CA GLY A 88 -18.32 16.44 2.48
C GLY A 88 -18.97 17.43 1.48
N VAL A 89 -20.15 17.13 0.93
CA VAL A 89 -20.84 17.98 -0.08
C VAL A 89 -21.10 19.39 0.42
N HIS A 90 -21.39 19.52 1.72
CA HIS A 90 -21.65 20.80 2.38
C HIS A 90 -20.42 21.74 2.45
N LEU A 91 -19.21 21.18 2.34
CA LEU A 91 -17.96 21.93 2.44
C LEU A 91 -17.63 22.72 1.16
N LYS A 92 -18.33 22.46 0.05
CA LYS A 92 -18.17 23.16 -1.24
C LYS A 92 -16.73 23.20 -1.75
N LYS A 93 -15.96 22.16 -1.48
CA LYS A 93 -14.60 21.95 -1.98
C LYS A 93 -14.55 20.73 -2.90
N PRO A 94 -13.60 20.66 -3.84
CA PRO A 94 -13.41 19.45 -4.62
C PRO A 94 -13.01 18.27 -3.71
N MET A 95 -13.40 17.06 -4.08
CA MET A 95 -13.26 15.86 -3.28
C MET A 95 -12.46 14.79 -4.02
N ILE A 96 -11.82 13.89 -3.27
CA ILE A 96 -11.31 12.60 -3.77
C ILE A 96 -12.20 11.52 -3.16
N ILE A 97 -13.12 11.01 -3.95
CA ILE A 97 -14.08 10.00 -3.53
C ILE A 97 -13.56 8.61 -3.96
N ASN A 98 -13.23 7.79 -2.98
CA ASN A 98 -12.95 6.36 -3.17
C ASN A 98 -14.16 5.53 -2.77
N ILE A 99 -14.75 4.80 -3.72
CA ILE A 99 -15.80 3.82 -3.45
C ILE A 99 -15.14 2.45 -3.41
N ASP A 100 -14.94 1.93 -2.21
CA ASP A 100 -14.25 0.64 -1.99
C ASP A 100 -15.25 -0.52 -2.03
N GLU A 101 -14.88 -1.59 -2.70
CA GLU A 101 -15.64 -2.85 -2.81
C GLU A 101 -17.10 -2.68 -3.26
N ILE A 102 -17.39 -1.75 -4.18
CA ILE A 102 -18.76 -1.48 -4.65
C ILE A 102 -19.50 -2.73 -5.15
N ALA A 103 -18.80 -3.69 -5.72
CA ALA A 103 -19.40 -4.92 -6.24
C ALA A 103 -20.04 -5.77 -5.13
N LYS A 104 -19.62 -5.60 -3.88
CA LYS A 104 -20.18 -6.26 -2.69
C LYS A 104 -21.32 -5.49 -2.04
N ALA A 105 -21.56 -4.24 -2.43
CA ALA A 105 -22.65 -3.43 -1.89
C ALA A 105 -24.02 -4.07 -2.24
N PRO A 106 -25.05 -3.91 -1.40
CA PRO A 106 -26.41 -4.26 -1.76
C PRO A 106 -26.85 -3.54 -3.04
N ARG A 107 -27.62 -4.20 -3.90
CA ARG A 107 -28.09 -3.63 -5.19
C ARG A 107 -28.70 -2.24 -5.09
N PRO A 108 -29.55 -1.92 -4.11
CA PRO A 108 -30.08 -0.57 -3.94
C PRO A 108 -28.99 0.48 -3.69
N VAL A 109 -27.96 0.14 -2.92
CA VAL A 109 -26.79 1.02 -2.67
C VAL A 109 -25.98 1.20 -3.94
N GLN A 110 -25.71 0.10 -4.68
CA GLN A 110 -25.03 0.21 -5.98
C GLN A 110 -25.76 1.18 -6.91
N ASN A 111 -27.09 1.07 -7.02
CA ASN A 111 -27.90 1.93 -7.86
C ASN A 111 -27.83 3.41 -7.42
N ALA A 112 -27.91 3.67 -6.12
CA ALA A 112 -27.78 5.05 -5.59
C ALA A 112 -26.39 5.64 -5.85
N LEU A 113 -25.33 4.84 -5.70
CA LEU A 113 -23.97 5.26 -5.98
C LEU A 113 -23.69 5.50 -7.48
N MET A 114 -24.54 5.01 -8.40
CA MET A 114 -24.40 5.33 -9.82
C MET A 114 -24.54 6.83 -10.09
N GLU A 115 -25.33 7.57 -9.34
CA GLU A 115 -25.40 9.02 -9.42
C GLU A 115 -24.03 9.66 -9.10
N VAL A 116 -23.36 9.20 -8.05
CA VAL A 116 -22.01 9.62 -7.67
C VAL A 116 -21.00 9.30 -8.78
N ILE A 117 -21.06 8.07 -9.29
CA ILE A 117 -20.11 7.52 -10.26
C ILE A 117 -20.25 8.21 -11.63
N LEU A 118 -21.47 8.41 -12.11
CA LEU A 118 -21.74 8.86 -13.47
C LEU A 118 -21.94 10.37 -13.56
N GLU A 119 -22.64 10.94 -12.59
CA GLU A 119 -23.13 12.32 -12.67
C GLU A 119 -22.40 13.30 -11.75
N ARG A 120 -21.51 12.81 -10.87
CA ARG A 120 -20.84 13.64 -9.87
C ARG A 120 -21.85 14.41 -9.02
N SER A 121 -22.91 13.71 -8.61
CA SER A 121 -23.97 14.27 -7.75
C SER A 121 -24.47 13.22 -6.77
N LEU A 122 -25.16 13.67 -5.74
CA LEU A 122 -25.87 12.82 -4.79
C LEU A 122 -27.17 13.52 -4.39
N ALA A 123 -28.29 12.81 -4.49
CA ALA A 123 -29.62 13.34 -4.25
C ALA A 123 -29.89 14.67 -5.02
N GLY A 124 -29.49 14.71 -6.29
CA GLY A 124 -29.62 15.87 -7.16
C GLY A 124 -28.66 17.04 -6.90
N ARG A 125 -27.77 16.94 -5.89
CA ARG A 125 -26.78 17.98 -5.57
C ARG A 125 -25.46 17.68 -6.23
N LYS A 126 -25.05 18.53 -7.18
CA LYS A 126 -23.76 18.40 -7.89
C LYS A 126 -22.60 18.63 -6.94
N PHE A 127 -21.53 17.84 -7.13
CA PHE A 127 -20.26 18.04 -6.44
C PHE A 127 -19.51 19.24 -7.01
N THR A 128 -18.58 19.77 -6.23
CA THR A 128 -17.70 20.86 -6.68
C THR A 128 -16.84 20.37 -7.85
N GLU A 129 -16.66 21.25 -8.84
CA GLU A 129 -15.82 20.97 -10.02
C GLU A 129 -14.41 20.54 -9.60
N GLY A 130 -13.81 19.61 -10.35
CA GLY A 130 -12.52 19.02 -10.01
C GLY A 130 -12.63 17.81 -9.08
N THR A 131 -13.83 17.46 -8.56
CA THR A 131 -13.98 16.23 -7.74
C THR A 131 -13.58 14.99 -8.52
N ILE A 132 -12.65 14.25 -7.96
CA ILE A 132 -12.13 12.97 -8.48
C ILE A 132 -12.95 11.84 -7.89
N VAL A 133 -13.44 10.92 -8.75
CA VAL A 133 -14.14 9.71 -8.30
C VAL A 133 -13.42 8.49 -8.86
N PHE A 134 -13.08 7.57 -8.00
CA PHE A 134 -12.58 6.26 -8.38
C PHE A 134 -13.16 5.16 -7.50
N MET A 135 -13.14 3.95 -7.99
CA MET A 135 -13.62 2.76 -7.30
C MET A 135 -12.52 1.74 -7.18
N THR A 136 -12.57 0.93 -6.15
CA THR A 136 -11.66 -0.20 -5.95
C THR A 136 -12.42 -1.49 -5.79
N GLY A 137 -11.82 -2.59 -6.26
CA GLY A 137 -12.38 -3.93 -6.12
C GLY A 137 -11.32 -5.01 -6.26
N ASN A 138 -11.63 -6.19 -5.74
CA ASN A 138 -10.78 -7.36 -5.90
C ASN A 138 -11.01 -8.02 -7.26
N LEU A 139 -10.04 -8.82 -7.71
CA LEU A 139 -10.21 -9.60 -8.93
C LEU A 139 -11.32 -10.63 -8.75
N SER A 140 -12.20 -10.76 -9.75
CA SER A 140 -13.25 -11.77 -9.74
C SER A 140 -12.72 -13.21 -9.64
N SER A 141 -11.53 -13.45 -10.16
CA SER A 141 -10.82 -14.73 -10.07
C SER A 141 -10.37 -15.10 -8.65
N GLU A 142 -10.41 -14.18 -7.69
CA GLU A 142 -10.14 -14.47 -6.27
C GLU A 142 -11.33 -15.20 -5.58
N GLY A 143 -12.44 -15.43 -6.29
CA GLY A 143 -13.63 -16.08 -5.72
C GLY A 143 -14.39 -15.23 -4.69
N VAL A 144 -14.01 -13.97 -4.53
CA VAL A 144 -14.52 -13.04 -3.49
C VAL A 144 -15.29 -11.88 -4.12
N GLY A 145 -15.33 -11.79 -5.47
CA GLY A 145 -15.88 -10.64 -6.19
C GLY A 145 -17.25 -10.90 -6.78
N ASP A 146 -18.26 -10.12 -6.37
CA ASP A 146 -19.46 -9.94 -7.16
C ASP A 146 -19.14 -9.04 -8.38
N HIS A 147 -19.83 -9.29 -9.49
CA HIS A 147 -19.64 -8.51 -10.70
C HIS A 147 -20.56 -7.29 -10.72
N LEU A 148 -20.01 -6.14 -11.08
CA LEU A 148 -20.83 -5.01 -11.50
C LEU A 148 -21.64 -5.39 -12.75
N ALA A 149 -22.90 -4.95 -12.82
CA ALA A 149 -23.74 -5.22 -13.97
C ALA A 149 -23.11 -4.62 -15.26
N ALA A 150 -23.26 -5.32 -16.38
CA ALA A 150 -22.60 -4.94 -17.65
C ALA A 150 -22.90 -3.49 -18.09
N HIS A 151 -24.12 -3.01 -17.86
CA HIS A 151 -24.52 -1.64 -18.19
C HIS A 151 -23.82 -0.56 -17.31
N HIS A 152 -23.26 -0.92 -16.15
CA HIS A 152 -22.41 -0.04 -15.35
C HIS A 152 -20.99 0.00 -15.92
N LEU A 153 -20.49 -1.14 -16.41
CA LEU A 153 -19.13 -1.26 -16.93
C LEU A 153 -18.87 -0.43 -18.18
N ASP A 154 -19.89 -0.23 -19.00
CA ASP A 154 -19.80 0.58 -20.23
C ASP A 154 -19.54 2.08 -19.97
N ARG A 155 -19.79 2.55 -18.74
CA ARG A 155 -19.75 3.98 -18.39
C ARG A 155 -18.55 4.38 -17.55
N ILE A 156 -17.66 3.45 -17.23
CA ILE A 156 -16.49 3.63 -16.38
C ILE A 156 -15.22 3.20 -17.11
N VAL A 157 -14.07 3.68 -16.65
CA VAL A 157 -12.78 3.26 -17.15
C VAL A 157 -12.23 2.18 -16.23
N ARG A 158 -12.14 0.94 -16.72
CA ARG A 158 -11.56 -0.17 -15.96
C ARG A 158 -10.08 -0.27 -16.18
N ILE A 159 -9.33 -0.38 -15.10
CA ILE A 159 -7.90 -0.64 -15.13
C ILE A 159 -7.56 -1.76 -14.15
N ARG A 160 -6.56 -2.56 -14.48
CA ARG A 160 -6.02 -3.57 -13.61
C ARG A 160 -4.71 -3.09 -13.02
N MET A 161 -4.66 -2.96 -11.68
CA MET A 161 -3.43 -2.64 -10.95
C MET A 161 -2.73 -3.92 -10.56
N ARG A 162 -1.46 -4.08 -10.98
CA ARG A 162 -0.63 -5.20 -10.54
C ARG A 162 -0.15 -5.00 -9.11
N LYS A 163 0.14 -6.08 -8.44
CA LYS A 163 0.83 -6.04 -7.15
C LYS A 163 2.23 -5.41 -7.34
N ALA A 164 2.67 -4.61 -6.39
CA ALA A 164 4.02 -4.08 -6.40
C ALA A 164 5.04 -5.22 -6.27
N THR A 165 6.13 -5.14 -7.03
CA THR A 165 7.27 -6.02 -6.81
C THR A 165 7.95 -5.72 -5.47
N SER A 166 8.75 -6.64 -4.95
CA SER A 166 9.48 -6.41 -3.69
C SER A 166 10.33 -5.13 -3.72
N PRO A 167 11.14 -4.85 -4.76
CA PRO A 167 11.88 -3.59 -4.84
C PRO A 167 10.96 -2.36 -4.87
N GLU A 168 9.87 -2.38 -5.63
CA GLU A 168 8.93 -1.27 -5.69
C GLU A 168 8.28 -1.00 -4.34
N TRP A 169 7.87 -2.06 -3.63
CA TRP A 169 7.27 -1.93 -2.30
C TRP A 169 8.28 -1.41 -1.29
N VAL A 170 9.48 -1.95 -1.28
CA VAL A 170 10.55 -1.54 -0.37
C VAL A 170 10.89 -0.07 -0.56
N GLU A 171 11.14 0.35 -1.81
CA GLU A 171 11.58 1.70 -2.10
C GLU A 171 10.47 2.76 -1.93
N ASN A 172 9.24 2.44 -2.36
CA ASN A 172 8.19 3.45 -2.42
C ASN A 172 7.28 3.48 -1.18
N PHE A 173 7.29 2.40 -0.39
CA PHE A 173 6.43 2.30 0.79
C PHE A 173 7.21 1.92 2.05
N ALA A 174 7.90 0.78 2.07
CA ALA A 174 8.39 0.21 3.31
C ALA A 174 9.44 1.10 4.01
N ARG A 175 10.49 1.51 3.31
CA ARG A 175 11.51 2.41 3.85
C ARG A 175 10.96 3.76 4.28
N PRO A 176 10.20 4.47 3.41
CA PRO A 176 9.63 5.77 3.79
C PRO A 176 8.71 5.74 5.01
N ASN A 177 8.02 4.62 5.24
CA ASN A 177 7.06 4.46 6.33
C ASN A 177 7.64 3.73 7.56
N GLY A 178 8.94 3.43 7.58
CA GLY A 178 9.60 2.83 8.74
C GLY A 178 9.18 1.39 9.02
N VAL A 179 8.89 0.61 7.99
CA VAL A 179 8.67 -0.83 8.12
C VAL A 179 9.90 -1.48 8.74
N HIS A 180 9.70 -2.48 9.58
CA HIS A 180 10.78 -3.13 10.32
C HIS A 180 11.87 -3.67 9.36
N PRO A 181 13.17 -3.41 9.61
CA PRO A 181 14.27 -3.76 8.71
C PRO A 181 14.33 -5.24 8.34
N THR A 182 13.97 -6.11 9.28
CA THR A 182 13.89 -7.55 9.01
C THR A 182 12.85 -7.89 7.94
N ILE A 183 11.69 -7.21 7.96
CA ILE A 183 10.64 -7.40 6.95
C ILE A 183 11.11 -6.87 5.59
N ILE A 184 11.80 -5.72 5.57
CA ILE A 184 12.40 -5.14 4.36
C ILE A 184 13.42 -6.11 3.76
N GLY A 185 14.37 -6.58 4.58
CA GLY A 185 15.40 -7.52 4.14
C GLY A 185 14.81 -8.84 3.63
N PHE A 186 13.85 -9.40 4.35
CA PHE A 186 13.16 -10.62 3.93
C PHE A 186 12.40 -10.44 2.60
N ALA A 187 11.76 -9.29 2.40
CA ALA A 187 11.08 -8.98 1.13
C ALA A 187 12.05 -8.82 -0.04
N GLN A 188 13.27 -8.35 0.20
CA GLN A 188 14.33 -8.25 -0.83
C GLN A 188 14.94 -9.61 -1.17
N GLU A 189 15.12 -10.48 -0.19
CA GLU A 189 15.69 -11.83 -0.37
C GLU A 189 14.69 -12.81 -1.00
N GLU A 190 13.38 -12.60 -0.80
CA GLU A 190 12.33 -13.49 -1.29
C GLU A 190 11.39 -12.76 -2.28
N PRO A 191 11.77 -12.64 -3.56
CA PRO A 191 10.97 -11.93 -4.57
C PRO A 191 9.57 -12.50 -4.78
N ARG A 192 9.35 -13.80 -4.46
CA ARG A 192 8.04 -14.46 -4.58
C ARG A 192 6.97 -13.83 -3.69
N LEU A 193 7.36 -13.08 -2.65
CA LEU A 193 6.43 -12.31 -1.81
C LEU A 193 5.69 -11.22 -2.61
N GLY A 194 6.31 -10.70 -3.67
CA GLY A 194 5.74 -9.72 -4.59
C GLY A 194 4.84 -10.30 -5.68
N GLU A 195 4.76 -11.62 -5.83
CA GLU A 195 3.93 -12.25 -6.87
C GLU A 195 2.44 -12.21 -6.53
N SER A 196 1.64 -12.22 -7.59
CA SER A 196 0.20 -12.43 -7.50
C SER A 196 -0.14 -13.91 -7.70
N PHE A 197 -1.33 -14.34 -7.30
CA PHE A 197 -1.78 -15.71 -7.60
C PHE A 197 -1.92 -15.95 -9.11
N THR A 198 -2.19 -14.90 -9.90
CA THR A 198 -2.25 -15.01 -11.36
C THR A 198 -0.88 -15.26 -11.99
N ASP A 199 0.19 -14.73 -11.41
CA ASP A 199 1.56 -15.02 -11.85
C ASP A 199 1.91 -16.48 -11.59
N VAL A 200 1.47 -17.01 -10.46
CA VAL A 200 1.63 -18.43 -10.10
C VAL A 200 0.84 -19.34 -11.05
N ASP A 201 -0.43 -19.00 -11.34
CA ASP A 201 -1.27 -19.76 -12.28
C ASP A 201 -0.65 -19.80 -13.68
N LEU A 202 -0.07 -18.70 -14.16
CA LEU A 202 0.63 -18.67 -15.44
C LEU A 202 1.83 -19.64 -15.48
N ARG A 203 2.59 -19.74 -14.38
CA ARG A 203 3.72 -20.69 -14.26
C ARG A 203 3.26 -22.13 -14.05
N MET A 204 2.10 -22.31 -13.43
CA MET A 204 1.51 -23.65 -13.26
C MET A 204 1.20 -24.33 -14.60
N GLY A 205 0.76 -23.56 -15.59
CA GLY A 205 0.36 -24.04 -16.90
C GLY A 205 -0.91 -24.88 -16.87
N ASP A 206 -0.99 -25.89 -17.71
CA ASP A 206 -2.17 -26.78 -17.75
C ASP A 206 -2.23 -27.68 -16.51
N THR A 207 -3.24 -27.46 -15.70
CA THR A 207 -3.52 -28.20 -14.46
C THR A 207 -4.71 -29.15 -14.57
N SER A 208 -5.28 -29.33 -15.76
CA SER A 208 -6.51 -30.09 -15.98
C SER A 208 -6.39 -31.59 -15.61
N LYS A 209 -5.16 -32.11 -15.58
CA LYS A 209 -4.85 -33.51 -15.28
C LYS A 209 -4.33 -33.75 -13.88
N LEU A 210 -4.18 -32.70 -13.07
CA LEU A 210 -3.65 -32.83 -11.71
C LEU A 210 -4.78 -33.21 -10.73
N SER A 211 -4.51 -34.13 -9.85
CA SER A 211 -5.31 -34.36 -8.65
C SER A 211 -5.22 -33.15 -7.70
N ALA A 212 -6.12 -33.05 -6.74
CA ALA A 212 -6.13 -31.95 -5.75
C ALA A 212 -4.83 -31.92 -4.94
N ASP A 213 -4.27 -33.08 -4.58
CA ASP A 213 -3.02 -33.17 -3.83
C ASP A 213 -1.81 -32.77 -4.68
N GLU A 214 -1.71 -33.25 -5.92
CA GLU A 214 -0.64 -32.84 -6.85
C GLU A 214 -0.70 -31.35 -7.15
N TYR A 215 -1.90 -30.79 -7.30
CA TYR A 215 -2.11 -29.36 -7.48
C TYR A 215 -1.56 -28.58 -6.28
N LYS A 216 -1.89 -29.01 -5.06
CA LYS A 216 -1.43 -28.37 -3.81
C LYS A 216 0.10 -28.44 -3.69
N VAL A 217 0.70 -29.58 -3.94
CA VAL A 217 2.17 -29.75 -3.90
C VAL A 217 2.83 -28.78 -4.88
N LYS A 218 2.38 -28.76 -6.13
CA LYS A 218 2.92 -27.88 -7.17
C LYS A 218 2.76 -26.40 -6.84
N LEU A 219 1.61 -26.02 -6.23
CA LEU A 219 1.35 -24.67 -5.78
C LEU A 219 2.32 -24.27 -4.66
N ASP A 220 2.54 -25.14 -3.67
CA ASP A 220 3.45 -24.89 -2.55
C ASP A 220 4.92 -24.84 -3.00
N GLU A 221 5.30 -25.60 -4.03
CA GLU A 221 6.64 -25.51 -4.64
C GLU A 221 6.85 -24.18 -5.36
N LEU A 222 5.85 -23.68 -6.11
CA LEU A 222 5.93 -22.44 -6.85
C LEU A 222 5.92 -21.22 -5.92
N ASN A 223 4.92 -21.13 -5.04
CA ASN A 223 4.82 -20.05 -4.07
C ASN A 223 4.00 -20.44 -2.83
N PRO A 224 4.64 -20.76 -1.71
CA PRO A 224 3.96 -21.17 -0.49
C PRO A 224 3.45 -20.01 0.35
N TYR A 225 3.74 -18.74 0.00
CA TYR A 225 3.56 -17.58 0.87
C TYR A 225 2.26 -16.84 0.63
N ILE A 226 1.90 -16.64 -0.63
CA ILE A 226 0.80 -15.74 -1.01
C ILE A 226 -0.57 -16.40 -0.91
N TYR A 227 -1.61 -15.56 -0.93
CA TYR A 227 -2.97 -16.03 -1.14
C TYR A 227 -3.14 -16.70 -2.50
N HIS A 228 -3.84 -17.83 -2.51
CA HIS A 228 -4.29 -18.46 -3.73
C HIS A 228 -5.69 -19.03 -3.52
N PRO A 229 -6.68 -18.78 -4.42
CA PRO A 229 -8.08 -19.19 -4.21
C PRO A 229 -8.25 -20.69 -4.01
N LYS A 230 -7.37 -21.50 -4.58
CA LYS A 230 -7.39 -22.97 -4.46
C LYS A 230 -6.50 -23.52 -3.34
N ALA A 231 -5.79 -22.67 -2.59
CA ALA A 231 -4.98 -23.07 -1.45
C ALA A 231 -5.82 -23.22 -0.19
N VAL A 232 -6.57 -24.32 -0.11
CA VAL A 232 -7.43 -24.62 1.04
C VAL A 232 -6.59 -24.89 2.29
N GLY A 233 -6.97 -24.28 3.44
CA GLY A 233 -6.36 -24.55 4.74
C GLY A 233 -5.18 -23.65 5.12
N ARG A 234 -4.83 -22.65 4.34
CA ARG A 234 -3.88 -21.60 4.76
C ARG A 234 -4.60 -20.61 5.67
N ASN A 235 -4.23 -20.55 6.95
CA ASN A 235 -4.83 -19.65 7.96
C ASN A 235 -4.21 -18.25 7.93
N GLY A 236 -3.08 -18.07 7.26
CA GLY A 236 -2.39 -16.81 7.04
C GLY A 236 -1.63 -16.88 5.72
N PHE A 237 -1.40 -15.74 5.11
CA PHE A 237 -0.66 -15.65 3.85
C PHE A 237 -0.04 -14.26 3.71
N TRP A 238 1.00 -14.18 2.88
CA TRP A 238 1.70 -12.93 2.64
C TRP A 238 0.93 -12.04 1.64
N THR A 239 0.74 -10.82 2.06
CA THR A 239 0.43 -9.66 1.23
C THR A 239 1.28 -8.48 1.72
N TRP A 240 1.35 -7.39 0.99
CA TRP A 240 2.05 -6.21 1.50
C TRP A 240 1.42 -5.65 2.78
N ARG A 241 0.10 -5.74 2.92
CA ARG A 241 -0.64 -5.39 4.15
C ARG A 241 -0.27 -6.30 5.32
N SER A 242 -0.21 -7.61 5.12
CA SER A 242 0.17 -8.53 6.20
C SER A 242 1.66 -8.43 6.53
N GLY A 243 2.52 -8.08 5.56
CA GLY A 243 3.92 -7.74 5.80
C GLY A 243 4.08 -6.49 6.67
N GLU A 244 3.26 -5.46 6.46
CA GLU A 244 3.19 -4.29 7.33
C GLU A 244 2.75 -4.66 8.76
N ALA A 245 1.68 -5.46 8.88
CA ALA A 245 1.24 -5.96 10.19
C ALA A 245 2.31 -6.84 10.90
N ALA A 246 3.07 -7.63 10.14
CA ALA A 246 4.21 -8.37 10.69
C ALA A 246 5.33 -7.43 11.18
N SER A 247 5.55 -6.30 10.48
CA SER A 247 6.45 -5.25 10.95
C SER A 247 6.01 -4.66 12.29
N ASP A 248 4.73 -4.36 12.45
CA ASP A 248 4.19 -3.84 13.72
C ASP A 248 4.41 -4.82 14.87
N ILE A 249 4.26 -6.12 14.60
CA ILE A 249 4.54 -7.18 15.58
C ILE A 249 6.01 -7.18 16.00
N LEU A 250 6.94 -7.11 15.02
CA LEU A 250 8.38 -7.14 15.30
C LEU A 250 8.86 -5.91 16.07
N TRP A 251 8.26 -4.74 15.85
CA TRP A 251 8.56 -3.52 16.60
C TRP A 251 8.18 -3.59 18.09
N GLN A 252 7.33 -4.57 18.50
CA GLN A 252 6.95 -4.74 19.91
C GLN A 252 8.02 -5.47 20.72
N GLU A 253 9.03 -6.05 20.10
CA GLU A 253 10.13 -6.80 20.76
C GLU A 253 9.63 -7.85 21.77
N LEU A 254 8.54 -8.54 21.46
CA LEU A 254 7.91 -9.53 22.32
C LEU A 254 8.75 -10.83 22.41
N PRO A 255 8.55 -11.66 23.46
CA PRO A 255 9.18 -12.98 23.51
C PRO A 255 8.94 -13.81 22.26
N ARG A 256 9.97 -14.54 21.80
CA ARG A 256 9.95 -15.29 20.52
C ARG A 256 8.72 -16.19 20.36
N SER A 257 8.28 -16.86 21.44
CA SER A 257 7.10 -17.73 21.42
C SER A 257 5.81 -16.97 21.07
N ILE A 258 5.64 -15.77 21.61
CA ILE A 258 4.47 -14.90 21.34
C ILE A 258 4.57 -14.34 19.92
N THR A 259 5.72 -13.77 19.56
CA THR A 259 5.98 -13.26 18.21
C THR A 259 5.70 -14.31 17.14
N THR A 260 6.16 -15.56 17.34
CA THR A 260 5.92 -16.66 16.40
C THR A 260 4.43 -16.89 16.17
N GLN A 261 3.62 -16.97 17.24
CA GLN A 261 2.18 -17.20 17.09
C GLN A 261 1.46 -16.06 16.36
N LEU A 262 1.83 -14.81 16.69
CA LEU A 262 1.28 -13.63 16.02
C LEU A 262 1.64 -13.60 14.52
N LEU A 263 2.89 -13.93 14.18
CA LEU A 263 3.35 -14.00 12.79
C LEU A 263 2.65 -15.13 12.03
N ILE A 264 2.48 -16.31 12.62
CA ILE A 264 1.74 -17.42 11.99
C ILE A 264 0.31 -16.98 11.62
N GLY A 265 -0.36 -16.32 12.57
CA GLY A 265 -1.71 -15.80 12.32
C GLY A 265 -1.78 -14.65 11.29
N THR A 266 -0.67 -13.99 11.02
CA THR A 266 -0.61 -12.82 10.13
C THR A 266 -0.13 -13.17 8.72
N ILE A 267 1.07 -13.77 8.61
CA ILE A 267 1.75 -14.06 7.34
C ILE A 267 1.77 -15.55 6.97
N GLY A 268 1.24 -16.40 7.83
CA GLY A 268 1.17 -17.83 7.64
C GLY A 268 2.42 -18.57 8.15
N GLU A 269 2.26 -19.88 8.37
CA GLU A 269 3.30 -20.71 8.98
C GLU A 269 4.60 -20.76 8.16
N ARG A 270 4.49 -20.90 6.84
CA ARG A 270 5.67 -21.02 5.97
C ARG A 270 6.47 -19.71 5.96
N ALA A 271 5.82 -18.58 5.73
CA ALA A 271 6.49 -17.28 5.74
C ALA A 271 7.11 -16.96 7.12
N THR A 272 6.43 -17.34 8.21
CA THR A 272 6.95 -17.16 9.57
C THR A 272 8.24 -17.97 9.79
N ARG A 273 8.26 -19.23 9.36
CA ARG A 273 9.44 -20.09 9.51
C ARG A 273 10.64 -19.52 8.75
N ASP A 274 10.42 -19.13 7.50
CA ASP A 274 11.49 -18.63 6.65
C ASP A 274 11.97 -17.24 7.10
N LEU A 275 11.05 -16.37 7.58
CA LEU A 275 11.39 -15.11 8.22
C LEU A 275 12.22 -15.30 9.50
N GLN A 276 11.88 -16.29 10.34
CA GLN A 276 12.68 -16.59 11.54
C GLN A 276 14.08 -17.10 11.19
N ALA A 277 14.19 -17.95 10.18
CA ALA A 277 15.50 -18.40 9.69
C ALA A 277 16.32 -17.20 9.17
N PHE A 278 15.69 -16.25 8.47
CA PHE A 278 16.33 -15.00 8.07
C PHE A 278 16.79 -14.16 9.26
N MET A 279 15.96 -14.04 10.32
CA MET A 279 16.33 -13.34 11.55
C MET A 279 17.53 -13.96 12.24
N ASP A 280 17.58 -15.29 12.33
CA ASP A 280 18.67 -16.01 12.97
C ASP A 280 20.02 -15.83 12.22
N LEU A 281 19.98 -15.50 10.93
CA LEU A 281 21.17 -15.15 10.13
C LEU A 281 21.59 -13.68 10.27
N ALA A 282 20.69 -12.80 10.76
CA ALA A 282 20.89 -11.36 10.86
C ALA A 282 21.50 -10.90 12.20
N ASP A 283 22.00 -11.81 13.05
CA ASP A 283 22.52 -11.54 14.41
C ASP A 283 23.75 -10.61 14.48
N ASP A 284 24.26 -10.11 13.35
CA ASP A 284 25.45 -9.24 13.28
C ASP A 284 25.15 -7.74 13.29
N LEU A 285 23.89 -7.34 13.56
CA LEU A 285 23.48 -5.94 13.58
C LEU A 285 23.97 -5.22 14.85
N PRO A 286 24.57 -4.01 14.72
CA PRO A 286 24.89 -3.19 15.88
C PRO A 286 23.59 -2.73 16.57
N LYS A 287 23.65 -2.57 17.88
CA LYS A 287 22.56 -1.95 18.61
C LYS A 287 22.49 -0.46 18.26
N MET A 288 21.32 0.02 17.87
CA MET A 288 21.16 1.44 17.49
C MET A 288 21.51 2.38 18.66
N SER A 289 21.30 1.97 19.90
CA SER A 289 21.74 2.73 21.07
C SER A 289 23.27 2.98 21.09
N GLU A 290 24.05 1.99 20.67
CA GLU A 290 25.52 2.12 20.55
C GLU A 290 25.90 3.03 19.38
N VAL A 291 25.22 2.89 18.23
CA VAL A 291 25.41 3.75 17.06
C VAL A 291 25.12 5.21 17.41
N TYR A 292 24.06 5.47 18.18
CA TYR A 292 23.65 6.83 18.54
C TYR A 292 24.47 7.42 19.71
N SER A 293 25.06 6.60 20.59
CA SER A 293 25.87 7.10 21.71
C SER A 293 27.35 7.28 21.34
N ASP A 294 27.90 6.40 20.49
CA ASP A 294 29.30 6.44 20.08
C ASP A 294 29.47 6.13 18.58
N PRO A 295 29.05 7.05 17.69
CA PRO A 295 29.00 6.81 16.25
C PRO A 295 30.36 6.52 15.60
N LEU A 296 31.46 6.99 16.21
CA LEU A 296 32.81 6.79 15.70
C LEU A 296 33.36 5.40 15.99
N ASN A 297 33.00 4.78 17.10
CA ASN A 297 33.53 3.49 17.53
C ASN A 297 32.50 2.35 17.41
N ALA A 298 31.21 2.64 17.24
CA ALA A 298 30.19 1.62 17.07
C ALA A 298 30.56 0.65 15.93
N LYS A 299 30.27 -0.65 16.14
CA LYS A 299 30.60 -1.74 15.19
C LYS A 299 29.95 -1.48 13.82
N LEU A 300 30.71 -1.72 12.76
CA LEU A 300 30.17 -1.76 11.39
C LEU A 300 29.77 -3.20 11.04
N PRO A 301 28.57 -3.40 10.47
CA PRO A 301 28.17 -4.73 9.98
C PRO A 301 29.09 -5.20 8.87
N GLN A 302 29.37 -6.51 8.85
CA GLN A 302 30.32 -7.08 7.90
C GLN A 302 29.67 -7.54 6.60
N THR A 303 28.39 -7.94 6.64
CA THR A 303 27.66 -8.41 5.48
C THR A 303 26.88 -7.30 4.82
N ALA A 304 26.73 -7.36 3.48
CA ALA A 304 25.95 -6.36 2.73
C ALA A 304 24.49 -6.26 3.21
N ALA A 305 23.86 -7.40 3.51
CA ALA A 305 22.50 -7.44 4.05
C ALA A 305 22.40 -6.73 5.40
N ALA A 306 23.30 -6.99 6.35
CA ALA A 306 23.32 -6.34 7.64
C ALA A 306 23.62 -4.82 7.53
N GLN A 307 24.46 -4.43 6.57
CA GLN A 307 24.73 -3.01 6.27
C GLN A 307 23.48 -2.28 5.77
N VAL A 308 22.70 -2.87 4.87
CA VAL A 308 21.41 -2.31 4.41
C VAL A 308 20.42 -2.24 5.56
N MET A 309 20.31 -3.30 6.37
CA MET A 309 19.39 -3.33 7.51
C MET A 309 19.69 -2.26 8.57
N VAL A 310 20.95 -1.91 8.81
CA VAL A 310 21.29 -0.82 9.75
C VAL A 310 20.84 0.54 9.22
N VAL A 311 20.94 0.77 7.91
CA VAL A 311 20.40 1.99 7.28
C VAL A 311 18.87 2.03 7.36
N ASP A 312 18.20 0.91 7.07
CA ASP A 312 16.75 0.81 7.18
C ASP A 312 16.27 1.01 8.62
N LYS A 313 17.02 0.49 9.61
CA LYS A 313 16.72 0.70 11.02
C LYS A 313 16.89 2.15 11.43
N ALA A 314 17.93 2.83 10.95
CA ALA A 314 18.11 4.25 11.20
C ALA A 314 16.98 5.08 10.58
N LEU A 315 16.62 4.83 9.31
CA LEU A 315 15.49 5.50 8.66
C LEU A 315 14.19 5.38 9.48
N ALA A 316 13.98 4.24 10.14
CA ALA A 316 12.81 4.01 10.96
C ALA A 316 12.90 4.62 12.38
N THR A 317 14.09 4.75 12.98
CA THR A 317 14.26 5.06 14.41
C THR A 317 14.86 6.42 14.72
N ILE A 318 15.52 7.13 13.78
CA ILE A 318 16.10 8.46 14.02
C ILE A 318 15.05 9.44 14.55
N ASP A 319 15.53 10.34 15.40
CA ASP A 319 14.81 11.46 15.96
C ASP A 319 15.70 12.73 16.00
N PHE A 320 15.20 13.83 16.54
CA PHE A 320 15.96 15.10 16.62
C PHE A 320 17.24 15.01 17.48
N GLN A 321 17.35 14.02 18.37
CA GLN A 321 18.52 13.86 19.25
C GLN A 321 19.57 12.95 18.62
N THR A 322 19.17 12.04 17.76
CA THR A 322 20.04 10.96 17.24
C THR A 322 20.49 11.17 15.81
N ILE A 323 19.86 12.07 15.05
CA ILE A 323 20.15 12.28 13.63
C ILE A 323 21.59 12.70 13.35
N ASP A 324 22.18 13.61 14.14
CA ASP A 324 23.54 14.10 13.90
C ASP A 324 24.58 13.00 14.15
N ASN A 325 24.37 12.18 15.18
CA ASN A 325 25.21 11.01 15.46
C ASN A 325 25.04 9.93 14.37
N TRP A 326 23.81 9.74 13.88
CA TRP A 326 23.59 8.87 12.72
C TRP A 326 24.37 9.33 11.48
N ILE A 327 24.36 10.60 11.15
CA ILE A 327 25.13 11.13 10.00
C ILE A 327 26.62 10.83 10.17
N THR A 328 27.18 11.02 11.37
CA THR A 328 28.57 10.67 11.69
C THR A 328 28.85 9.17 11.48
N TYR A 329 27.96 8.29 11.92
CA TYR A 329 28.09 6.86 11.71
C TYR A 329 27.96 6.48 10.23
N MET A 330 26.97 7.07 9.54
CA MET A 330 26.68 6.82 8.13
C MET A 330 27.89 7.15 7.22
N GLU A 331 28.70 8.16 7.54
CA GLU A 331 29.92 8.51 6.80
C GLU A 331 30.95 7.36 6.77
N ARG A 332 30.89 6.42 7.70
CA ARG A 332 31.74 5.22 7.77
C ARG A 332 31.25 4.07 6.91
N LEU A 333 30.01 4.14 6.41
CA LEU A 333 29.41 3.13 5.54
C LEU A 333 29.80 3.36 4.07
N PRO A 334 29.75 2.33 3.21
CA PRO A 334 29.88 2.46 1.77
C PRO A 334 28.95 3.53 1.17
N ARG A 335 29.40 4.18 0.09
CA ARG A 335 28.66 5.28 -0.56
C ARG A 335 27.28 4.87 -1.07
N GLU A 336 27.15 3.64 -1.52
CA GLU A 336 25.88 3.05 -1.99
C GLU A 336 24.83 3.06 -0.88
N LEU A 337 25.25 2.78 0.35
CA LEU A 337 24.37 2.78 1.52
C LEU A 337 24.01 4.19 1.98
N GLN A 338 24.96 5.12 1.91
CA GLN A 338 24.71 6.54 2.13
C GLN A 338 23.68 7.07 1.13
N ALA A 339 23.77 6.65 -0.14
CA ALA A 339 22.81 7.00 -1.18
C ALA A 339 21.41 6.45 -0.88
N ILE A 340 21.28 5.21 -0.35
CA ILE A 340 19.98 4.65 0.07
C ILE A 340 19.32 5.56 1.10
N PHE A 341 20.06 5.99 2.14
CA PHE A 341 19.54 6.89 3.17
C PHE A 341 19.06 8.20 2.56
N VAL A 342 19.91 8.89 1.82
CA VAL A 342 19.60 10.21 1.26
C VAL A 342 18.46 10.15 0.25
N ASN A 343 18.44 9.17 -0.64
CA ASN A 343 17.36 9.02 -1.61
C ASN A 343 16.02 8.74 -0.93
N THR A 344 16.02 8.00 0.18
CA THR A 344 14.79 7.75 0.96
C THR A 344 14.32 9.02 1.67
N THR A 345 15.23 9.76 2.32
CA THR A 345 14.87 10.98 3.08
C THR A 345 14.35 12.11 2.18
N ARG A 346 14.65 12.09 0.89
CA ARG A 346 14.15 13.06 -0.11
C ARG A 346 12.78 12.71 -0.69
N LYS A 347 12.26 11.53 -0.41
CA LYS A 347 10.92 11.15 -0.89
C LYS A 347 9.85 11.95 -0.15
N SER A 348 8.88 12.44 -0.89
CA SER A 348 7.78 13.26 -0.33
C SER A 348 6.88 12.52 0.67
N ASN A 349 6.94 11.20 0.69
CA ASN A 349 6.22 10.34 1.63
C ASN A 349 7.08 9.83 2.79
N TYR A 350 8.32 10.33 2.95
CA TYR A 350 9.14 9.94 4.10
C TYR A 350 8.63 10.59 5.38
N THR A 351 8.26 9.76 6.35
CA THR A 351 7.54 10.20 7.56
C THR A 351 8.37 11.07 8.50
N LYS A 352 9.70 10.97 8.47
CA LYS A 352 10.63 11.72 9.33
C LYS A 352 11.41 12.80 8.59
N SER A 353 10.87 13.27 7.48
CA SER A 353 11.52 14.29 6.62
C SER A 353 11.91 15.56 7.38
N GLU A 354 11.04 16.03 8.29
CA GLU A 354 11.30 17.22 9.11
C GLU A 354 12.53 17.05 9.99
N ILE A 355 12.71 15.89 10.63
CA ILE A 355 13.86 15.59 11.49
C ILE A 355 15.16 15.72 10.70
N VAL A 356 15.20 15.10 9.52
CA VAL A 356 16.39 15.05 8.69
C VAL A 356 16.75 16.44 8.13
N HIS A 357 15.78 17.17 7.58
CA HIS A 357 16.03 18.47 6.96
C HIS A 357 16.38 19.58 7.95
N ASN A 358 15.99 19.43 9.23
CA ASN A 358 16.37 20.36 10.29
C ASN A 358 17.79 20.08 10.86
N SER A 359 18.40 18.90 10.58
CA SER A 359 19.76 18.59 11.02
C SER A 359 20.81 19.42 10.27
N ALA A 360 21.68 20.09 11.04
CA ALA A 360 22.84 20.81 10.48
C ALA A 360 23.84 19.83 9.88
N ALA A 361 24.13 18.72 10.57
CA ALA A 361 25.04 17.68 10.10
C ALA A 361 24.60 17.10 8.75
N TYR A 362 23.28 16.86 8.58
CA TYR A 362 22.74 16.38 7.32
C TYR A 362 22.93 17.39 6.18
N ARG A 363 22.64 18.68 6.42
CA ARG A 363 22.82 19.72 5.40
C ARG A 363 24.29 19.88 5.00
N ASP A 364 25.21 19.85 5.98
CA ASP A 364 26.65 19.91 5.73
C ASP A 364 27.13 18.69 4.93
N TRP A 365 26.64 17.51 5.29
CA TRP A 365 26.92 16.29 4.56
C TRP A 365 26.42 16.37 3.11
N CYS A 366 25.19 16.82 2.88
CA CYS A 366 24.62 17.02 1.55
C CYS A 366 25.45 17.98 0.71
N THR A 367 25.94 19.07 1.29
CA THR A 367 26.77 20.05 0.60
C THR A 367 28.10 19.43 0.16
N LYS A 368 28.73 18.63 1.03
CA LYS A 368 30.02 17.95 0.73
C LYS A 368 29.87 16.83 -0.31
N ASN A 369 28.71 16.16 -0.35
CA ASN A 369 28.47 14.95 -1.12
C ASN A 369 27.42 15.11 -2.22
N HIS A 370 27.19 16.34 -2.72
CA HIS A 370 26.13 16.64 -3.70
C HIS A 370 26.18 15.76 -4.97
N MET A 371 27.36 15.25 -5.35
CA MET A 371 27.52 14.35 -6.49
C MET A 371 26.84 12.98 -6.31
N LEU A 372 26.55 12.55 -5.08
CA LEU A 372 25.91 11.24 -4.83
C LEU A 372 24.43 11.18 -5.20
N TYR A 373 23.79 12.32 -5.43
CA TYR A 373 22.35 12.41 -5.68
C TYR A 373 21.97 13.47 -6.73
N SER A 374 22.94 14.03 -7.45
CA SER A 374 22.65 14.87 -8.62
C SER A 374 22.10 14.00 -9.74
N LYS A 375 21.03 14.44 -10.40
CA LYS A 375 20.37 13.69 -11.50
C LYS A 375 21.25 13.55 -12.77
N ASP A 376 22.44 14.12 -12.76
CA ASP A 376 23.34 14.19 -13.93
C ASP A 376 24.33 13.01 -14.00
N VAL A 377 24.15 11.98 -13.17
CA VAL A 377 24.90 10.72 -13.24
C VAL A 377 23.92 9.58 -13.51
N ALA A 378 23.48 9.48 -14.76
CA ALA A 378 22.80 8.33 -15.34
C ALA A 378 23.45 7.99 -16.67
#